data_d49b1f49f5167b0a6e9dac149b2813fe
#
_entry.id   d49b1f49f5167b0a6e9dac149b2813fe
#
_cell.length_a   1.000
_cell.length_b   1.000
_cell.length_c   1.000
_cell.angle_alpha   90.00
_cell.angle_beta   90.00
_cell.angle_gamma   90.00
#
_symmetry.space_group_name_H-M   'P 1'
#
loop_
_entity.id
_entity.type
_entity.pdbx_description
1 polymer ?
#
loop_
_entity_poly.entity_id
_entity_poly.type
_entity_poly.pdbx_seq_one_letter_code
_entity_poly.pdbx_strand_id
1 'polypeptide(L)'
;MKSEQWKWVDIAKGIGIILVFLGHFNIPDTLRAEIYTFHMPLFFFLSGVVFNGHKPINRFLGDEAKRMIVPYYCWAFFYFVLFKLLVQIIRGQSVNIGKDVYTYLTMGRKDTIWFLSALLFVQVMAYIFLRLVKNNKALLMFFALLLFS
;
A
#
# COMPACT_ATOMS: atom_id res chain seq x y z
N MET A 1 27.95 -3.61 0.16
CA MET A 1 27.47 -3.82 -1.24
C MET A 1 25.94 -3.99 -1.36
N LYS A 2 25.18 -4.46 -0.35
CA LYS A 2 23.70 -4.56 -0.43
C LYS A 2 22.96 -3.21 -0.39
N SER A 3 23.56 -2.16 0.13
CA SER A 3 22.94 -0.83 0.29
C SER A 3 22.89 0.02 -0.97
N GLU A 4 23.77 -0.18 -1.93
CA GLU A 4 23.82 0.62 -3.16
C GLU A 4 22.81 0.17 -4.21
N GLN A 5 22.49 -1.13 -4.22
CA GLN A 5 21.65 -1.76 -5.24
C GLN A 5 20.20 -1.27 -5.23
N TRP A 6 19.75 -0.66 -4.14
CA TRP A 6 18.36 -0.21 -3.98
C TRP A 6 18.20 1.31 -3.83
N LYS A 7 19.30 2.08 -3.93
CA LYS A 7 19.24 3.55 -3.85
C LYS A 7 18.29 4.16 -4.87
N TRP A 8 18.28 3.63 -6.09
CA TRP A 8 17.37 4.11 -7.14
C TRP A 8 15.89 3.85 -6.80
N VAL A 9 15.58 2.72 -6.12
CA VAL A 9 14.22 2.41 -5.66
C VAL A 9 13.77 3.42 -4.60
N ASP A 10 14.66 3.76 -3.68
CA ASP A 10 14.34 4.74 -2.63
C ASP A 10 14.16 6.14 -3.21
N ILE A 11 14.98 6.52 -4.20
CA ILE A 11 14.82 7.78 -4.94
C ILE A 11 13.48 7.78 -5.69
N ALA A 12 13.17 6.70 -6.42
CA ALA A 12 11.92 6.59 -7.17
C ALA A 12 10.68 6.65 -6.23
N LYS A 13 10.74 6.01 -5.06
CA LYS A 13 9.69 6.13 -4.03
C LYS A 13 9.58 7.56 -3.50
N GLY A 14 10.71 8.23 -3.28
CA GLY A 14 10.73 9.64 -2.87
C GLY A 14 10.04 10.55 -3.89
N ILE A 15 10.35 10.39 -5.17
CA ILE A 15 9.67 11.11 -6.26
C ILE A 15 8.18 10.79 -6.27
N GLY A 16 7.81 9.51 -6.14
CA GLY A 16 6.42 9.08 -6.05
C GLY A 16 5.65 9.75 -4.91
N ILE A 17 6.27 9.87 -3.73
CA ILE A 17 5.66 10.56 -2.57
C ILE A 17 5.46 12.05 -2.85
N ILE A 18 6.42 12.71 -3.51
CA ILE A 18 6.27 14.11 -3.92
C ILE A 18 5.10 14.26 -4.89
N LEU A 19 4.94 13.35 -5.86
CA LEU A 19 3.81 13.35 -6.77
C LEU A 19 2.47 13.12 -6.06
N VAL A 20 2.41 12.20 -5.09
CA VAL A 20 1.22 12.03 -4.23
C VAL A 20 0.87 13.33 -3.55
N PHE A 21 1.86 13.99 -2.96
CA PHE A 21 1.66 15.25 -2.25
C PHE A 21 1.14 16.34 -3.19
N LEU A 22 1.76 16.51 -4.36
CA LEU A 22 1.33 17.45 -5.39
C LEU A 22 -0.11 17.18 -5.85
N GLY A 23 -0.50 15.92 -6.04
CA GLY A 23 -1.86 15.53 -6.42
C GLY A 23 -2.95 15.92 -5.41
N HIS A 24 -2.58 16.19 -4.14
CA HIS A 24 -3.51 16.65 -3.11
C HIS A 24 -3.63 18.19 -3.04
N PHE A 25 -2.80 18.92 -3.76
CA PHE A 25 -2.95 20.36 -3.89
C PHE A 25 -4.03 20.76 -4.89
N ASN A 26 -4.38 22.06 -4.88
CA ASN A 26 -5.28 22.63 -5.87
C ASN A 26 -4.55 22.87 -7.19
N ILE A 27 -4.43 21.81 -8.00
CA ILE A 27 -3.81 21.80 -9.33
C ILE A 27 -4.88 21.51 -10.38
N PRO A 28 -4.63 21.84 -11.68
CA PRO A 28 -5.55 21.50 -12.78
C PRO A 28 -5.90 20.02 -12.81
N ASP A 29 -7.14 19.68 -13.12
CA ASP A 29 -7.64 18.30 -13.10
C ASP A 29 -6.91 17.39 -14.09
N THR A 30 -6.48 17.94 -15.22
CA THR A 30 -5.65 17.22 -16.22
C THR A 30 -4.33 16.75 -15.62
N LEU A 31 -3.60 17.67 -14.97
CA LEU A 31 -2.33 17.36 -14.32
C LEU A 31 -2.52 16.38 -13.15
N ARG A 32 -3.61 16.54 -12.37
CA ARG A 32 -3.96 15.61 -11.30
C ARG A 32 -4.22 14.21 -11.84
N ALA A 33 -4.94 14.08 -12.95
CA ALA A 33 -5.20 12.79 -13.59
C ALA A 33 -3.91 12.12 -14.06
N GLU A 34 -3.00 12.86 -14.69
CA GLU A 34 -1.70 12.36 -15.11
C GLU A 34 -0.86 11.86 -13.91
N ILE A 35 -0.79 12.66 -12.84
CA ILE A 35 -0.08 12.27 -11.62
C ILE A 35 -0.67 10.97 -11.05
N TYR A 36 -2.00 10.85 -10.96
CA TYR A 36 -2.65 9.67 -10.41
C TYR A 36 -2.51 8.42 -11.28
N THR A 37 -2.45 8.59 -12.58
CA THR A 37 -2.19 7.50 -13.52
C THR A 37 -0.78 6.94 -13.38
N PHE A 38 0.20 7.75 -13.01
CA PHE A 38 1.59 7.36 -12.92
C PHE A 38 2.03 6.88 -11.54
N HIS A 39 1.75 7.64 -10.48
CA HIS A 39 2.36 7.36 -9.16
C HIS A 39 1.84 6.08 -8.51
N MET A 40 0.57 5.72 -8.73
CA MET A 40 -0.01 4.50 -8.16
C MET A 40 0.64 3.23 -8.76
N PRO A 41 0.69 3.05 -10.10
CA PRO A 41 1.43 1.96 -10.72
C PRO A 41 2.91 1.92 -10.31
N LEU A 42 3.56 3.09 -10.18
CA LEU A 42 4.96 3.18 -9.76
C LEU A 42 5.19 2.49 -8.40
N PHE A 43 4.34 2.76 -7.41
CA PHE A 43 4.49 2.14 -6.09
C PHE A 43 4.26 0.62 -6.12
N PHE A 44 3.28 0.14 -6.90
CA PHE A 44 3.08 -1.30 -7.10
C PHE A 44 4.29 -1.94 -7.76
N PHE A 45 4.81 -1.33 -8.82
CA PHE A 45 6.00 -1.80 -9.52
C PHE A 45 7.22 -1.86 -8.60
N LEU A 46 7.54 -0.76 -7.90
CA LEU A 46 8.68 -0.69 -6.98
C LEU A 46 8.55 -1.68 -5.82
N SER A 47 7.33 -1.94 -5.36
CA SER A 47 7.08 -2.95 -4.34
C SER A 47 7.32 -4.36 -4.86
N GLY A 48 6.95 -4.63 -6.11
CA GLY A 48 7.26 -5.90 -6.80
C GLY A 48 8.76 -6.11 -6.97
N VAL A 49 9.51 -5.07 -7.35
CA VAL A 49 10.97 -5.14 -7.52
C VAL A 49 11.69 -5.53 -6.22
N VAL A 50 11.26 -5.00 -5.08
CA VAL A 50 11.88 -5.33 -3.78
C VAL A 50 11.24 -6.52 -3.07
N PHE A 51 10.23 -7.12 -3.71
CA PHE A 51 9.48 -8.24 -3.13
C PHE A 51 10.36 -9.49 -3.00
N ASN A 52 10.34 -10.12 -1.84
CA ASN A 52 11.05 -11.36 -1.59
C ASN A 52 10.10 -12.47 -1.13
N GLY A 53 9.57 -13.22 -2.11
CA GLY A 53 8.65 -14.35 -1.88
C GLY A 53 9.31 -15.60 -1.28
N HIS A 54 10.64 -15.63 -1.12
CA HIS A 54 11.35 -16.79 -0.55
C HIS A 54 11.44 -16.79 0.96
N LYS A 55 11.04 -15.70 1.62
CA LYS A 55 11.05 -15.59 3.09
C LYS A 55 10.11 -16.62 3.72
N PRO A 56 10.43 -17.17 4.90
CA PRO A 56 9.47 -17.97 5.68
C PRO A 56 8.25 -17.12 6.06
N ILE A 57 7.07 -17.75 6.16
CA ILE A 57 5.79 -17.07 6.36
C ILE A 57 5.80 -16.14 7.58
N ASN A 58 6.36 -16.60 8.69
CA ASN A 58 6.42 -15.81 9.94
C ASN A 58 7.24 -14.53 9.78
N ARG A 59 8.35 -14.60 9.03
CA ARG A 59 9.18 -13.42 8.74
C ARG A 59 8.51 -12.50 7.74
N PHE A 60 7.84 -13.08 6.71
CA PHE A 60 7.08 -12.29 5.74
C PHE A 60 5.97 -11.49 6.42
N LEU A 61 5.11 -12.17 7.21
CA LEU A 61 4.01 -11.50 7.93
C LEU A 61 4.53 -10.44 8.92
N GLY A 62 5.61 -10.74 9.64
CA GLY A 62 6.22 -9.76 10.57
C GLY A 62 6.80 -8.54 9.88
N ASP A 63 7.44 -8.71 8.72
CA ASP A 63 7.99 -7.61 7.92
C ASP A 63 6.86 -6.74 7.33
N GLU A 64 5.79 -7.37 6.80
CA GLU A 64 4.65 -6.66 6.23
C GLU A 64 3.82 -5.94 7.31
N ALA A 65 3.65 -6.57 8.49
CA ALA A 65 3.00 -5.93 9.61
C ALA A 65 3.73 -4.65 10.03
N LYS A 66 5.05 -4.71 10.20
CA LYS A 66 5.85 -3.53 10.57
C LYS A 66 5.88 -2.47 9.49
N ARG A 67 5.88 -2.86 8.22
CA ARG A 67 6.03 -1.95 7.09
C ARG A 67 4.73 -1.28 6.68
N MET A 68 3.60 -1.98 6.80
CA MET A 68 2.31 -1.52 6.28
C MET A 68 1.23 -1.43 7.35
N ILE A 69 1.03 -2.49 8.16
CA ILE A 69 -0.06 -2.54 9.13
C ILE A 69 0.18 -1.55 10.27
N VAL A 70 1.37 -1.54 10.85
CA VAL A 70 1.68 -0.62 11.97
C VAL A 70 1.58 0.84 11.52
N PRO A 71 2.23 1.30 10.43
CA PRO A 71 2.08 2.68 9.95
C PRO A 71 0.64 3.04 9.60
N TYR A 72 -0.13 2.09 9.01
CA TYR A 72 -1.55 2.29 8.71
C TYR A 72 -2.34 2.62 9.97
N TYR A 73 -2.28 1.76 11.00
CA TYR A 73 -3.05 1.99 12.22
C TYR A 73 -2.53 3.16 13.05
N CYS A 74 -1.23 3.42 13.07
CA CYS A 74 -0.67 4.62 13.69
C CYS A 74 -1.23 5.89 13.05
N TRP A 75 -1.23 5.95 11.71
CA TRP A 75 -1.77 7.10 10.97
C TRP A 75 -3.28 7.22 11.14
N ALA A 76 -4.02 6.12 11.06
CA ALA A 76 -5.46 6.08 11.27
C ALA A 76 -5.84 6.58 12.66
N PHE A 77 -5.13 6.14 13.69
CA PHE A 77 -5.31 6.60 15.07
C PHE A 77 -5.03 8.11 15.21
N PHE A 78 -3.92 8.57 14.67
CA PHE A 78 -3.53 9.97 14.69
C PHE A 78 -4.58 10.85 13.98
N TYR A 79 -5.02 10.45 12.79
CA TYR A 79 -6.05 11.17 12.03
C TYR A 79 -7.39 11.17 12.78
N PHE A 80 -7.81 10.03 13.33
CA PHE A 80 -9.05 9.93 14.09
C PHE A 80 -9.02 10.79 15.34
N VAL A 81 -8.01 10.66 16.20
CA VAL A 81 -7.95 11.35 17.49
C VAL A 81 -7.66 12.84 17.34
N LEU A 82 -6.65 13.22 16.55
CA LEU A 82 -6.24 14.61 16.46
C LEU A 82 -7.07 15.43 15.48
N PHE A 83 -7.48 14.85 14.36
CA PHE A 83 -8.14 15.63 13.33
C PHE A 83 -9.66 15.52 13.40
N LYS A 84 -10.19 14.30 13.34
CA LYS A 84 -11.64 14.10 13.22
C LYS A 84 -12.37 14.38 14.53
N LEU A 85 -11.92 13.79 15.63
CA LEU A 85 -12.53 13.98 16.94
C LEU A 85 -12.47 15.44 17.38
N LEU A 86 -11.29 16.06 17.27
CA LEU A 86 -11.09 17.47 17.66
C LEU A 86 -11.95 18.42 16.82
N VAL A 87 -11.97 18.24 15.50
CA VAL A 87 -12.78 19.07 14.60
C VAL A 87 -14.28 18.89 14.85
N GLN A 88 -14.75 17.67 15.11
CA GLN A 88 -16.16 17.40 15.45
C GLN A 88 -16.57 18.04 16.76
N ILE A 89 -15.71 17.96 17.80
CA ILE A 89 -15.95 18.64 19.08
C ILE A 89 -16.03 20.15 18.89
N ILE A 90 -15.07 20.76 18.16
CA ILE A 90 -15.05 22.20 17.92
C ILE A 90 -16.29 22.66 17.14
N ARG A 91 -16.76 21.85 16.19
CA ARG A 91 -17.94 22.18 15.35
C ARG A 91 -19.28 21.80 16.00
N GLY A 92 -19.28 21.21 17.18
CA GLY A 92 -20.50 20.76 17.87
C GLY A 92 -21.25 19.65 17.11
N GLN A 93 -20.56 18.87 16.27
CA GLN A 93 -21.17 17.80 15.52
C GLN A 93 -21.24 16.51 16.35
N SER A 94 -22.31 15.71 16.13
CA SER A 94 -22.44 14.41 16.78
C SER A 94 -21.35 13.44 16.33
N VAL A 95 -20.61 12.88 17.26
CA VAL A 95 -19.54 11.90 17.02
C VAL A 95 -20.12 10.50 17.03
N ASN A 96 -20.09 9.80 15.90
CA ASN A 96 -20.44 8.38 15.87
C ASN A 96 -19.17 7.53 15.94
N ILE A 97 -18.64 7.40 17.17
CA ILE A 97 -17.38 6.70 17.46
C ILE A 97 -17.40 5.26 16.90
N GLY A 98 -18.52 4.54 17.04
CA GLY A 98 -18.64 3.14 16.60
C GLY A 98 -18.44 2.97 15.09
N LYS A 99 -19.11 3.82 14.28
CA LYS A 99 -18.98 3.79 12.83
C LYS A 99 -17.57 4.17 12.36
N ASP A 100 -16.98 5.15 13.02
CA ASP A 100 -15.65 5.62 12.69
C ASP A 100 -14.59 4.57 13.04
N VAL A 101 -14.64 4.00 14.23
CA VAL A 101 -13.75 2.89 14.65
C VAL A 101 -13.89 1.68 13.72
N TYR A 102 -15.12 1.29 13.36
CA TYR A 102 -15.34 0.21 12.40
C TYR A 102 -14.68 0.50 11.05
N THR A 103 -14.84 1.71 10.53
CA THR A 103 -14.23 2.11 9.25
C THR A 103 -12.71 2.01 9.28
N TYR A 104 -12.07 2.45 10.38
CA TYR A 104 -10.62 2.37 10.54
C TYR A 104 -10.11 0.95 10.77
N LEU A 105 -10.83 0.14 11.55
CA LEU A 105 -10.45 -1.25 11.79
C LEU A 105 -10.55 -2.12 10.53
N THR A 106 -11.54 -1.86 9.67
CA THR A 106 -11.75 -2.61 8.43
C THR A 106 -10.92 -2.10 7.25
N MET A 107 -9.94 -1.20 7.49
CA MET A 107 -9.15 -0.56 6.43
C MET A 107 -10.03 0.05 5.33
N GLY A 108 -11.11 0.73 5.75
CA GLY A 108 -12.16 1.26 4.89
C GLY A 108 -11.64 2.16 3.77
N ARG A 109 -12.20 1.98 2.58
CA ARG A 109 -11.72 2.50 1.30
C ARG A 109 -11.89 4.01 1.07
N LYS A 110 -12.48 4.75 1.98
CA LYS A 110 -12.81 6.17 1.74
C LYS A 110 -11.71 7.15 2.15
N ASP A 111 -10.65 6.67 2.79
CA ASP A 111 -9.59 7.51 3.29
C ASP A 111 -8.35 7.48 2.39
N THR A 112 -7.51 8.50 2.52
CA THR A 112 -6.27 8.70 1.76
C THR A 112 -5.29 7.51 1.79
N ILE A 113 -5.44 6.60 2.75
CA ILE A 113 -4.55 5.45 2.98
C ILE A 113 -5.05 4.10 2.43
N TRP A 114 -6.15 4.11 1.65
CA TRP A 114 -6.66 2.88 1.01
C TRP A 114 -5.60 2.15 0.16
N PHE A 115 -4.66 2.91 -0.40
CA PHE A 115 -3.57 2.38 -1.20
C PHE A 115 -2.69 1.40 -0.42
N LEU A 116 -2.44 1.67 0.87
CA LEU A 116 -1.60 0.82 1.71
C LEU A 116 -2.25 -0.56 1.93
N SER A 117 -3.58 -0.61 2.09
CA SER A 117 -4.33 -1.86 2.18
C SER A 117 -4.34 -2.63 0.86
N ALA A 118 -4.49 -1.93 -0.27
CA ALA A 118 -4.40 -2.55 -1.60
C ALA A 118 -3.01 -3.14 -1.85
N LEU A 119 -1.96 -2.41 -1.49
CA LEU A 119 -0.58 -2.88 -1.64
C LEU A 119 -0.30 -4.12 -0.78
N LEU A 120 -0.77 -4.14 0.48
CA LEU A 120 -0.69 -5.30 1.36
C LEU A 120 -1.39 -6.52 0.74
N PHE A 121 -2.61 -6.32 0.24
CA PHE A 121 -3.38 -7.38 -0.41
C PHE A 121 -2.63 -7.98 -1.62
N VAL A 122 -2.08 -7.13 -2.49
CA VAL A 122 -1.31 -7.58 -3.66
C VAL A 122 -0.06 -8.34 -3.24
N GLN A 123 0.67 -7.89 -2.21
CA GLN A 123 1.86 -8.60 -1.74
C GLN A 123 1.53 -9.95 -1.10
N VAL A 124 0.44 -10.04 -0.33
CA VAL A 124 -0.02 -11.32 0.23
C VAL A 124 -0.44 -12.28 -0.90
N MET A 125 -1.19 -11.81 -1.90
CA MET A 125 -1.57 -12.61 -3.06
C MET A 125 -0.34 -13.09 -3.84
N ALA A 126 0.62 -12.21 -4.08
CA ALA A 126 1.87 -12.57 -4.75
C ALA A 126 2.67 -13.63 -3.96
N TYR A 127 2.71 -13.51 -2.63
CA TYR A 127 3.37 -14.48 -1.77
C TYR A 127 2.71 -15.86 -1.85
N ILE A 128 1.39 -15.91 -1.74
CA ILE A 128 0.61 -17.15 -1.86
C ILE A 128 0.81 -17.78 -3.25
N PHE A 129 0.68 -16.97 -4.30
CA PHE A 129 0.87 -17.41 -5.67
C PHE A 129 2.24 -18.06 -5.91
N LEU A 130 3.32 -17.39 -5.49
CA LEU A 130 4.68 -17.91 -5.63
C LEU A 130 4.87 -19.22 -4.85
N ARG A 131 4.23 -19.38 -3.71
CA ARG A 131 4.27 -20.62 -2.93
C ARG A 131 3.54 -21.77 -3.63
N LEU A 132 2.37 -21.49 -4.19
CA LEU A 132 1.58 -22.47 -4.93
C LEU A 132 2.32 -22.93 -6.21
N VAL A 133 2.84 -21.97 -6.96
CA VAL A 133 3.57 -22.25 -8.21
C VAL A 133 4.86 -23.00 -7.94
N LYS A 134 5.63 -22.63 -6.92
CA LYS A 134 6.88 -23.31 -6.56
C LYS A 134 6.66 -24.77 -6.17
N ASN A 135 5.54 -25.10 -5.54
CA ASN A 135 5.22 -26.46 -5.11
C ASN A 135 4.60 -27.31 -6.21
N ASN A 136 4.16 -26.71 -7.32
CA ASN A 136 3.45 -27.41 -8.38
C ASN A 136 4.14 -27.18 -9.74
N LYS A 137 4.99 -28.14 -10.16
CA LYS A 137 5.72 -28.07 -11.43
C LYS A 137 4.78 -27.95 -12.65
N ALA A 138 3.60 -28.57 -12.60
CA ALA A 138 2.60 -28.50 -13.68
C ALA A 138 2.03 -27.07 -13.81
N LEU A 139 1.78 -26.40 -12.69
CA LEU A 139 1.32 -25.00 -12.68
C LEU A 139 2.41 -24.06 -13.21
N LEU A 140 3.68 -24.32 -12.88
CA LEU A 140 4.83 -23.58 -13.38
C LEU A 140 4.96 -23.71 -14.90
N MET A 141 4.82 -24.94 -15.43
CA MET A 141 4.83 -25.21 -16.87
C MET A 141 3.64 -24.55 -17.58
N PHE A 142 2.44 -24.59 -16.99
CA PHE A 142 1.26 -23.95 -17.54
C PHE A 142 1.43 -22.42 -17.68
N PHE A 143 1.94 -21.75 -16.65
CA PHE A 143 2.20 -20.31 -16.72
C PHE A 143 3.36 -19.97 -17.65
N ALA A 144 4.40 -20.81 -17.72
CA ALA A 144 5.47 -20.64 -18.70
C ALA A 144 4.93 -20.72 -20.14
N LEU A 145 4.06 -21.69 -20.43
CA LEU A 145 3.41 -21.81 -21.74
C LEU A 145 2.55 -20.59 -22.09
N LEU A 146 1.80 -20.03 -21.12
CA LEU A 146 0.99 -18.83 -21.33
C LEU A 146 1.82 -17.57 -21.60
N LEU A 147 3.05 -17.49 -21.09
CA LEU A 147 3.92 -16.34 -21.30
C LEU A 147 4.64 -16.40 -22.68
N PHE A 148 4.69 -17.55 -23.32
CA PHE A 148 5.34 -17.78 -24.60
C PHE A 148 4.36 -18.01 -25.76
N SER A 149 3.05 -17.98 -25.51
CA SER A 149 1.99 -18.00 -26.52
C SER A 149 1.51 -16.59 -26.84
#